data_9c64fc532b64355dbf8230d38ae2d790
#
_entry.id   9c64fc532b64355dbf8230d38ae2d790
#
_cell.length_a   1.000
_cell.length_b   1.000
_cell.length_c   1.000
_cell.angle_alpha   90.00
_cell.angle_beta   90.00
_cell.angle_gamma   90.00
#
_symmetry.space_group_name_H-M   'P 1'
#
loop_
_entity.id
_entity.type
_entity.pdbx_description
1 polymer ?
#
loop_
_entity_poly.entity_id
_entity_poly.type
_entity_poly.pdbx_seq_one_letter_code
_entity_poly.pdbx_strand_id
1 'polypeptide(L)'
;MNSRLDSFPQHPRVRFACCNAIGQMSTDFAPVFEKKFHDKVIPGLLHLMDDHANPRVQAHAGAALVNFSEDCPKSILAPYLEAIIGKLENILSSKFNELVEKGNKLVLEQIVTTIASVADTAEEKFVAYYDRYESHGSVFEKNIED
;
A
#
# COMPACT_ATOMS: atom_id res chain seq x y z
N MET A 1 13.05 22.89 -10.52
CA MET A 1 11.75 22.40 -11.05
C MET A 1 10.94 21.93 -9.85
N ASN A 2 10.12 22.79 -9.31
CA ASN A 2 9.37 22.49 -8.09
C ASN A 2 8.27 21.50 -8.44
N SER A 3 8.45 20.27 -8.01
CA SER A 3 7.43 19.25 -8.14
C SER A 3 6.24 19.66 -7.23
N ARG A 4 5.08 19.85 -7.82
CA ARG A 4 3.82 20.05 -7.09
C ARG A 4 3.44 18.86 -6.19
N LEU A 5 4.33 17.87 -6.09
CA LEU A 5 4.21 16.72 -5.20
C LEU A 5 4.65 17.03 -3.76
N ASP A 6 5.35 18.16 -3.53
CA ASP A 6 5.73 18.61 -2.18
C ASP A 6 4.56 19.19 -1.37
N SER A 7 3.36 19.20 -1.91
CA SER A 7 2.17 19.78 -1.27
C SER A 7 1.23 18.75 -0.65
N PHE A 8 1.73 17.60 -0.20
CA PHE A 8 0.92 16.80 0.70
C PHE A 8 0.74 17.58 2.01
N PRO A 9 -0.47 17.65 2.53
CA PRO A 9 -0.75 18.39 3.74
C PRO A 9 0.20 17.97 4.86
N GLN A 10 0.89 18.92 5.48
CA GLN A 10 1.88 18.68 6.54
C GLN A 10 1.26 17.97 7.76
N HIS A 11 -0.01 18.22 8.05
CA HIS A 11 -0.66 17.71 9.25
C HIS A 11 -1.15 16.26 9.06
N PRO A 12 -0.84 15.33 10.00
CA PRO A 12 -1.23 13.91 9.87
C PRO A 12 -2.73 13.67 9.69
N ARG A 13 -3.58 14.47 10.34
CA ARG A 13 -5.05 14.34 10.19
C ARG A 13 -5.52 14.66 8.78
N VAL A 14 -4.87 15.60 8.12
CA VAL A 14 -5.21 15.95 6.73
C VAL A 14 -4.73 14.84 5.78
N ARG A 15 -3.54 14.30 5.98
CA ARG A 15 -3.05 13.14 5.22
C ARG A 15 -3.98 11.94 5.36
N PHE A 16 -4.40 11.64 6.59
CA PHE A 16 -5.39 10.61 6.88
C PHE A 16 -6.72 10.85 6.13
N ALA A 17 -7.27 12.06 6.21
CA ALA A 17 -8.49 12.42 5.51
C ALA A 17 -8.37 12.30 3.98
N CYS A 18 -7.21 12.67 3.43
CA CYS A 18 -6.92 12.50 2.01
C CYS A 18 -6.92 11.01 1.59
N CYS A 19 -6.30 10.13 2.40
CA CYS A 19 -6.35 8.69 2.13
C CYS A 19 -7.77 8.15 2.11
N ASN A 20 -8.60 8.55 3.07
CA ASN A 20 -10.01 8.15 3.12
C ASN A 20 -10.79 8.65 1.91
N ALA A 21 -10.60 9.91 1.51
CA ALA A 21 -11.24 10.49 0.34
C ALA A 21 -10.83 9.77 -0.95
N ILE A 22 -9.55 9.46 -1.11
CA ILE A 22 -9.05 8.69 -2.26
C ILE A 22 -9.67 7.30 -2.29
N GLY A 23 -9.68 6.59 -1.15
CA GLY A 23 -10.30 5.27 -1.05
C GLY A 23 -11.78 5.29 -1.42
N GLN A 24 -12.52 6.29 -0.95
CA GLN A 24 -13.94 6.45 -1.28
C GLN A 24 -14.16 6.77 -2.77
N MET A 25 -13.36 7.68 -3.33
CA MET A 25 -13.44 8.00 -4.76
C MET A 25 -13.10 6.81 -5.65
N SER A 26 -12.17 5.97 -5.24
CA SER A 26 -11.81 4.73 -5.94
C SER A 26 -12.96 3.73 -5.98
N THR A 27 -13.82 3.73 -4.95
CA THR A 27 -15.02 2.89 -4.92
C THR A 27 -16.18 3.51 -5.71
N ASP A 28 -16.43 4.80 -5.50
CA ASP A 28 -17.63 5.47 -6.03
C ASP A 28 -17.53 5.80 -7.52
N PHE A 29 -16.32 6.03 -8.03
CA PHE A 29 -16.08 6.49 -9.39
C PHE A 29 -15.25 5.53 -10.24
N ALA A 30 -15.14 4.28 -9.80
CA ALA A 30 -14.45 3.24 -10.56
C ALA A 30 -15.14 2.95 -11.91
N PRO A 31 -14.39 2.61 -12.96
CA PRO A 31 -12.94 2.66 -13.12
C PRO A 31 -12.45 4.00 -13.70
N VAL A 32 -13.27 5.02 -13.72
CA VAL A 32 -12.95 6.31 -14.35
C VAL A 32 -11.90 7.07 -13.55
N PHE A 33 -12.01 7.01 -12.23
CA PHE A 33 -11.06 7.65 -11.32
C PHE A 33 -9.66 7.07 -11.50
N GLU A 34 -9.54 5.75 -11.52
CA GLU A 34 -8.27 5.03 -11.70
C GLU A 34 -7.62 5.37 -13.04
N LYS A 35 -8.38 5.30 -14.12
CA LYS A 35 -7.89 5.62 -15.47
C LYS A 35 -7.35 7.05 -15.59
N LYS A 36 -7.97 7.98 -14.88
CA LYS A 36 -7.65 9.41 -15.01
C LYS A 36 -6.55 9.88 -14.07
N PHE A 37 -6.41 9.28 -12.89
CA PHE A 37 -5.59 9.82 -11.82
C PHE A 37 -4.48 8.87 -11.30
N HIS A 38 -4.29 7.69 -11.92
CA HIS A 38 -3.30 6.72 -11.48
C HIS A 38 -1.88 7.29 -11.35
N ASP A 39 -1.48 8.18 -12.26
CA ASP A 39 -0.16 8.80 -12.30
C ASP A 39 0.12 9.73 -11.11
N LYS A 40 -0.91 10.16 -10.40
CA LYS A 40 -0.84 11.00 -9.20
C LYS A 40 -1.14 10.24 -7.93
N VAL A 41 -2.18 9.41 -7.98
CA VAL A 41 -2.70 8.69 -6.81
C VAL A 41 -1.72 7.63 -6.35
N ILE A 42 -1.26 6.76 -7.24
CA ILE A 42 -0.37 5.66 -6.84
C ILE A 42 0.95 6.17 -6.24
N PRO A 43 1.72 7.08 -6.90
CA PRO A 43 2.92 7.63 -6.30
C PRO A 43 2.66 8.38 -4.99
N GLY A 44 1.54 9.09 -4.90
CA GLY A 44 1.15 9.80 -3.69
C GLY A 44 0.87 8.87 -2.51
N LEU A 45 0.13 7.79 -2.73
CA LEU A 45 -0.14 6.79 -1.69
C LEU A 45 1.14 6.06 -1.26
N LEU A 46 2.01 5.70 -2.22
CA LEU A 46 3.31 5.09 -1.90
C LEU A 46 4.18 6.01 -1.05
N HIS A 47 4.16 7.31 -1.32
CA HIS A 47 4.85 8.30 -0.50
C HIS A 47 4.29 8.38 0.92
N LEU A 48 2.96 8.36 1.09
CA LEU A 48 2.32 8.35 2.40
C LEU A 48 2.57 7.06 3.18
N MET A 49 2.82 5.95 2.52
CA MET A 49 3.23 4.70 3.15
C MET A 49 4.65 4.76 3.75
N ASP A 50 5.45 5.76 3.40
CA ASP A 50 6.74 6.05 4.05
C ASP A 50 6.63 6.89 5.32
N ASP A 51 5.44 7.29 5.71
CA ASP A 51 5.21 8.10 6.92
C ASP A 51 5.32 7.24 8.20
N HIS A 52 6.54 6.83 8.49
CA HIS A 52 6.85 5.96 9.61
C HIS A 52 6.55 6.58 10.99
N ALA A 53 6.49 7.92 11.07
CA ALA A 53 6.12 8.61 12.29
C ALA A 53 4.62 8.51 12.60
N ASN A 54 3.80 8.19 11.60
CA ASN A 54 2.35 8.13 11.72
C ASN A 54 1.80 6.80 11.17
N PRO A 55 1.88 5.69 11.94
CA PRO A 55 1.44 4.36 11.49
C PRO A 55 -0.01 4.34 10.99
N ARG A 56 -0.85 5.21 11.54
CA ARG A 56 -2.25 5.34 11.12
C ARG A 56 -2.36 5.89 9.69
N VAL A 57 -1.51 6.83 9.30
CA VAL A 57 -1.44 7.34 7.92
C VAL A 57 -0.96 6.24 6.99
N GLN A 58 0.07 5.49 7.37
CA GLN A 58 0.57 4.34 6.60
C GLN A 58 -0.53 3.32 6.32
N ALA A 59 -1.28 2.93 7.36
CA ALA A 59 -2.35 1.94 7.24
C ALA A 59 -3.47 2.43 6.30
N HIS A 60 -3.88 3.69 6.41
CA HIS A 60 -4.93 4.24 5.54
C HIS A 60 -4.47 4.49 4.12
N ALA A 61 -3.19 4.82 3.90
CA ALA A 61 -2.61 4.87 2.57
C ALA A 61 -2.62 3.49 1.90
N GLY A 62 -2.27 2.45 2.66
CA GLY A 62 -2.38 1.06 2.20
C GLY A 62 -3.82 0.66 1.87
N ALA A 63 -4.80 0.99 2.72
CA ALA A 63 -6.22 0.73 2.47
C ALA A 63 -6.73 1.44 1.20
N ALA A 64 -6.35 2.70 1.02
CA ALA A 64 -6.71 3.44 -0.19
C ALA A 64 -6.08 2.82 -1.45
N LEU A 65 -4.85 2.32 -1.34
CA LEU A 65 -4.17 1.62 -2.45
C LEU A 65 -4.89 0.30 -2.81
N VAL A 66 -5.37 -0.45 -1.82
CA VAL A 66 -6.20 -1.64 -2.04
C VAL A 66 -7.45 -1.28 -2.85
N ASN A 67 -8.24 -0.32 -2.38
CA ASN A 67 -9.46 0.10 -3.05
C ASN A 67 -9.18 0.59 -4.49
N PHE A 68 -8.11 1.35 -4.67
CA PHE A 68 -7.69 1.82 -5.99
C PHE A 68 -7.30 0.66 -6.91
N SER A 69 -6.62 -0.35 -6.39
CA SER A 69 -6.12 -1.49 -7.16
C SER A 69 -7.23 -2.44 -7.61
N GLU A 70 -8.29 -2.60 -6.82
CA GLU A 70 -9.39 -3.53 -7.09
C GLU A 70 -10.06 -3.28 -8.44
N ASP A 71 -10.33 -2.02 -8.76
CA ASP A 71 -11.03 -1.61 -9.98
C ASP A 71 -10.10 -0.98 -11.04
N CYS A 72 -8.80 -0.91 -10.74
CA CYS A 72 -7.80 -0.41 -11.68
C CYS A 72 -7.56 -1.41 -12.81
N PRO A 73 -7.64 -0.99 -14.08
CA PRO A 73 -7.28 -1.87 -15.19
C PRO A 73 -5.85 -2.42 -15.02
N LYS A 74 -5.70 -3.73 -15.23
CA LYS A 74 -4.40 -4.43 -15.10
C LYS A 74 -3.28 -3.80 -15.92
N SER A 75 -3.60 -3.31 -17.11
CA SER A 75 -2.64 -2.62 -17.99
C SER A 75 -2.12 -1.30 -17.41
N ILE A 76 -2.93 -0.63 -16.59
CA ILE A 76 -2.56 0.61 -15.89
C ILE A 76 -1.77 0.31 -14.64
N LEU A 77 -2.18 -0.71 -13.87
CA LEU A 77 -1.52 -1.11 -12.63
C LEU A 77 -0.13 -1.72 -12.86
N ALA A 78 0.04 -2.49 -13.94
CA ALA A 78 1.25 -3.25 -14.22
C ALA A 78 2.56 -2.43 -14.16
N PRO A 79 2.66 -1.19 -14.68
CA PRO A 79 3.88 -0.38 -14.56
C PRO A 79 4.26 0.00 -13.12
N TYR A 80 3.29 0.03 -12.21
CA TYR A 80 3.50 0.40 -10.81
C TYR A 80 3.76 -0.80 -9.89
N LEU A 81 3.55 -2.02 -10.38
CA LEU A 81 3.59 -3.23 -9.57
C LEU A 81 4.92 -3.40 -8.84
N GLU A 82 6.04 -3.21 -9.53
CA GLU A 82 7.37 -3.32 -8.94
C GLU A 82 7.59 -2.28 -7.83
N ALA A 83 7.15 -1.05 -8.04
CA ALA A 83 7.25 0.01 -7.04
C ALA A 83 6.38 -0.28 -5.81
N ILE A 84 5.16 -0.78 -6.01
CA ILE A 84 4.24 -1.18 -4.93
C ILE A 84 4.85 -2.31 -4.11
N ILE A 85 5.30 -3.37 -4.77
CA ILE A 85 5.90 -4.53 -4.11
C ILE A 85 7.16 -4.14 -3.36
N GLY A 86 8.06 -3.39 -3.99
CA GLY A 86 9.30 -2.91 -3.35
C GLY A 86 9.02 -2.05 -2.11
N LYS A 87 7.98 -1.23 -2.12
CA LYS A 87 7.56 -0.44 -0.96
C LYS A 87 7.08 -1.34 0.19
N LEU A 88 6.24 -2.32 -0.12
CA LEU A 88 5.71 -3.25 0.87
C LEU A 88 6.81 -4.11 1.48
N GLU A 89 7.76 -4.60 0.68
CA GLU A 89 8.94 -5.33 1.15
C GLU A 89 9.80 -4.48 2.08
N ASN A 90 10.03 -3.21 1.74
CA ASN A 90 10.81 -2.30 2.58
C ASN A 90 10.16 -2.09 3.95
N ILE A 91 8.85 -1.89 3.99
CA ILE A 91 8.11 -1.72 5.25
C ILE A 91 8.21 -2.99 6.09
N LEU A 92 7.97 -4.16 5.50
CA LEU A 92 8.10 -5.44 6.18
C LEU A 92 9.50 -5.67 6.73
N SER A 93 10.53 -5.51 5.90
CA SER A 93 11.92 -5.81 6.27
C SER A 93 12.47 -4.85 7.33
N SER A 94 12.17 -3.56 7.21
CA SER A 94 12.74 -2.52 8.08
C SER A 94 12.02 -2.39 9.42
N LYS A 95 10.75 -2.76 9.49
CA LYS A 95 9.90 -2.52 10.66
C LYS A 95 9.22 -3.75 11.23
N PHE A 96 9.51 -4.93 10.69
CA PHE A 96 8.85 -6.16 11.12
C PHE A 96 8.91 -6.35 12.63
N ASN A 97 10.10 -6.33 13.20
CA ASN A 97 10.28 -6.53 14.65
C ASN A 97 9.58 -5.42 15.46
N GLU A 98 9.69 -4.17 15.03
CA GLU A 98 9.03 -3.04 15.69
C GLU A 98 7.51 -3.17 15.66
N LEU A 99 6.95 -3.58 14.53
CA LEU A 99 5.50 -3.76 14.37
C LEU A 99 4.98 -4.91 15.22
N VAL A 100 5.73 -5.98 15.34
CA VAL A 100 5.36 -7.14 16.19
C VAL A 100 5.49 -6.78 17.67
N GLU A 101 6.62 -6.22 18.09
CA GLU A 101 6.89 -5.87 19.49
C GLU A 101 5.92 -4.80 20.03
N LYS A 102 5.60 -3.79 19.22
CA LYS A 102 4.68 -2.72 19.62
C LYS A 102 3.21 -3.04 19.42
N GLY A 103 2.89 -4.22 18.88
CA GLY A 103 1.53 -4.62 18.60
C GLY A 103 0.83 -3.75 17.53
N ASN A 104 1.56 -3.16 16.59
CA ASN A 104 1.02 -2.40 15.47
C ASN A 104 0.33 -3.32 14.43
N LYS A 105 -0.59 -4.14 14.95
CA LYS A 105 -1.32 -5.14 14.21
C LYS A 105 -2.04 -4.56 12.99
N LEU A 106 -2.61 -3.36 13.14
CA LEU A 106 -3.33 -2.69 12.06
C LEU A 106 -2.44 -2.46 10.81
N VAL A 107 -1.20 -2.02 11.01
CA VAL A 107 -0.26 -1.80 9.88
C VAL A 107 0.12 -3.12 9.23
N LEU A 108 0.38 -4.17 10.01
CA LEU A 108 0.68 -5.50 9.51
C LEU A 108 -0.48 -6.09 8.70
N GLU A 109 -1.69 -6.05 9.26
CA GLU A 109 -2.90 -6.52 8.58
C GLU A 109 -3.13 -5.76 7.27
N GLN A 110 -2.91 -4.46 7.26
CA GLN A 110 -3.06 -3.66 6.06
C GLN A 110 -2.01 -3.98 5.01
N ILE A 111 -0.76 -4.22 5.39
CA ILE A 111 0.30 -4.63 4.47
C ILE A 111 -0.04 -5.98 3.82
N VAL A 112 -0.44 -6.97 4.63
CA VAL A 112 -0.84 -8.29 4.13
C VAL A 112 -2.03 -8.20 3.18
N THR A 113 -3.05 -7.43 3.56
CA THR A 113 -4.24 -7.21 2.73
C THR A 113 -3.87 -6.52 1.41
N THR A 114 -2.98 -5.54 1.46
CA THR A 114 -2.51 -4.84 0.26
C THR A 114 -1.76 -5.79 -0.68
N ILE A 115 -0.87 -6.62 -0.14
CA ILE A 115 -0.15 -7.64 -0.94
C ILE A 115 -1.14 -8.59 -1.61
N ALA A 116 -2.10 -9.11 -0.86
CA ALA A 116 -3.10 -10.05 -1.38
C ALA A 116 -3.95 -9.41 -2.50
N SER A 117 -4.43 -8.19 -2.31
CA SER A 117 -5.22 -7.47 -3.30
C SER A 117 -4.43 -7.15 -4.57
N VAL A 118 -3.18 -6.72 -4.43
CA VAL A 118 -2.29 -6.46 -5.57
C VAL A 118 -1.96 -7.74 -6.30
N ALA A 119 -1.71 -8.83 -5.59
CA ALA A 119 -1.47 -10.15 -6.17
C ALA A 119 -2.65 -10.65 -6.99
N ASP A 120 -3.86 -10.55 -6.43
CA ASP A 120 -5.09 -10.96 -7.12
C ASP A 120 -5.32 -10.13 -8.40
N THR A 121 -5.11 -8.82 -8.33
CA THR A 121 -5.23 -7.94 -9.49
C THR A 121 -4.17 -8.19 -10.55
N ALA A 122 -2.92 -8.45 -10.15
CA ALA A 122 -1.78 -8.65 -11.05
C ALA A 122 -1.68 -10.07 -11.63
N GLU A 123 -2.30 -11.05 -10.96
CA GLU A 123 -2.31 -12.46 -11.38
C GLU A 123 -0.92 -13.01 -11.77
N GLU A 124 -0.72 -13.40 -13.04
CA GLU A 124 0.49 -14.05 -13.53
C GLU A 124 1.78 -13.24 -13.27
N LYS A 125 1.70 -11.91 -13.28
CA LYS A 125 2.88 -11.08 -13.00
C LYS A 125 3.35 -11.16 -11.56
N PHE A 126 2.46 -11.51 -10.64
CA PHE A 126 2.80 -11.66 -9.23
C PHE A 126 3.55 -12.98 -8.93
N VAL A 127 3.39 -14.01 -9.74
CA VAL A 127 4.05 -15.32 -9.53
C VAL A 127 5.56 -15.17 -9.35
N ALA A 128 6.21 -14.28 -10.11
CA ALA A 128 7.64 -14.01 -10.00
C ALA A 128 8.08 -13.45 -8.63
N TYR A 129 7.15 -12.88 -7.86
CA TYR A 129 7.41 -12.31 -6.54
C TYR A 129 6.96 -13.21 -5.38
N TYR A 130 6.17 -14.25 -5.66
CA TYR A 130 5.57 -15.12 -4.66
C TYR A 130 6.59 -15.75 -3.71
N ASP A 131 7.66 -16.31 -4.24
CA ASP A 131 8.71 -16.98 -3.46
C ASP A 131 9.36 -16.03 -2.45
N ARG A 132 9.46 -14.75 -2.76
CA ARG A 132 10.01 -13.72 -1.85
C ARG A 132 9.11 -13.47 -0.65
N TYR A 133 7.79 -13.55 -0.83
CA TYR A 133 6.81 -13.35 0.24
C TYR A 133 6.56 -14.61 1.06
N GLU A 134 6.68 -15.79 0.46
CA GLU A 134 6.58 -17.06 1.16
C GLU A 134 7.65 -17.18 2.26
N SER A 135 8.88 -16.76 2.00
CA SER A 135 9.94 -16.73 2.99
C SER A 135 9.64 -15.78 4.16
N HIS A 136 8.94 -14.67 3.93
CA HIS A 136 8.49 -13.76 4.97
C HIS A 136 7.27 -14.31 5.72
N GLY A 137 6.33 -14.96 5.03
CA GLY A 137 5.17 -15.62 5.62
C GLY A 137 5.54 -16.69 6.64
N SER A 138 6.54 -17.50 6.36
CA SER A 138 7.05 -18.53 7.29
C SER A 138 7.62 -17.94 8.58
N VAL A 139 8.13 -16.71 8.54
CA VAL A 139 8.61 -15.98 9.72
C VAL A 139 7.42 -15.47 10.56
N PHE A 140 6.34 -15.07 9.93
CA PHE A 140 5.10 -14.68 10.62
C PHE A 140 4.49 -15.84 11.40
N GLU A 141 4.35 -17.02 10.78
CA GLU A 141 3.79 -18.20 11.41
C GLU A 141 4.60 -18.64 12.64
N LYS A 142 5.93 -18.63 12.55
CA LYS A 142 6.81 -19.00 13.68
C LYS A 142 6.70 -18.05 14.88
N ASN A 143 6.39 -16.78 14.67
CA ASN A 143 6.27 -15.80 15.77
C ASN A 143 4.86 -15.73 16.38
N ILE A 144 3.88 -16.44 15.82
CA ILE A 144 2.51 -16.54 16.38
C ILE A 144 2.37 -17.77 17.27
N GLU A 145 3.21 -18.80 17.07
CA GLU A 145 3.18 -20.05 17.85
C GLU A 145 4.05 -20.01 19.14
N ASP A 146 4.93 -19.01 19.26
CA ASP A 146 5.72 -18.76 20.48
C ASP A 146 5.06 -17.66 21.35
#